data_84d1f27751d120c22791f90e2a56ceb4
#
_entry.id   84d1f27751d120c22791f90e2a56ceb4
#
_cell.length_a   1.000
_cell.length_b   1.000
_cell.length_c   1.000
_cell.angle_alpha   90.00
_cell.angle_beta   90.00
_cell.angle_gamma   90.00
#
_symmetry.space_group_name_H-M   'P 1'
#
loop_
_entity.id
_entity.type
_entity.pdbx_description
1 polymer ?
#
loop_
_entity_poly.entity_id
_entity_poly.type
_entity_poly.pdbx_seq_one_letter_code
_entity_poly.pdbx_strand_id
1 'polypeptide(L)'
;KISLMTGGKVMELKRLNETKVLKDPVHSYIHIHYEVIWNCLDSKEFQRLRRIRQLGGDFQVYPTAEHSRFSHSLGVYEIVRRMVTEVKSLCVELTEYEKVCVMLAGLLHDVGHGPFSHAFEHVTNHSHEEYTAKIILGNTELNSILRAVSDKLPQDIVSIIQHTHENDILNQIVSGQLDADRMDYLLRDSYFTATSYGQFDLERILRTMRVRKTAEGRKVIVVKYTGI
;
A
#
# COMPACT_ATOMS: atom_id res chain seq x y z
N LYS A 1 -22.39 -4.71 -3.88
CA LYS A 1 -22.50 -4.21 -2.51
C LYS A 1 -22.18 -5.36 -1.56
N ILE A 2 -21.17 -5.21 -0.71
CA ILE A 2 -20.85 -6.14 0.38
C ILE A 2 -21.26 -5.44 1.66
N SER A 3 -22.26 -5.96 2.33
CA SER A 3 -22.77 -5.42 3.60
C SER A 3 -22.17 -6.26 4.73
N LEU A 4 -21.37 -5.66 5.60
CA LEU A 4 -20.75 -6.29 6.76
C LEU A 4 -21.30 -5.62 8.02
N MET A 5 -21.67 -6.41 9.04
CA MET A 5 -22.10 -5.89 10.33
C MET A 5 -20.92 -5.82 11.29
N THR A 6 -20.53 -4.61 11.70
CA THR A 6 -19.63 -4.39 12.83
C THR A 6 -20.23 -3.32 13.73
N GLY A 7 -20.51 -3.65 15.00
CA GLY A 7 -20.91 -2.68 16.02
C GLY A 7 -22.22 -1.91 15.75
N GLY A 8 -23.23 -2.52 15.09
CA GLY A 8 -24.56 -1.92 14.94
C GLY A 8 -24.76 -0.94 13.76
N LYS A 9 -23.72 -0.61 13.02
CA LYS A 9 -23.83 0.11 11.72
C LYS A 9 -23.52 -0.83 10.57
N VAL A 10 -24.33 -0.78 9.52
CA VAL A 10 -24.08 -1.49 8.26
C VAL A 10 -22.96 -0.76 7.53
N MET A 11 -21.80 -1.39 7.47
CA MET A 11 -20.68 -0.91 6.67
C MET A 11 -20.92 -1.29 5.20
N GLU A 12 -20.91 -0.35 4.30
CA GLU A 12 -21.13 -0.59 2.88
C GLU A 12 -19.83 -0.34 2.07
N LEU A 13 -19.11 -1.41 1.76
CA LEU A 13 -18.01 -1.36 0.81
C LEU A 13 -18.57 -1.36 -0.62
N LYS A 14 -18.56 -0.19 -1.24
CA LYS A 14 -19.04 -0.01 -2.61
C LYS A 14 -17.94 -0.32 -3.61
N ARG A 15 -18.24 -1.22 -4.56
CA ARG A 15 -17.43 -1.40 -5.77
C ARG A 15 -17.83 -0.37 -6.82
N LEU A 16 -16.87 0.06 -7.60
CA LEU A 16 -17.12 0.86 -8.80
C LEU A 16 -17.96 0.07 -9.81
N ASN A 17 -18.80 0.75 -10.56
CA ASN A 17 -19.59 0.12 -11.65
C ASN A 17 -18.67 -0.44 -12.74
N GLU A 18 -17.56 0.27 -13.00
CA GLU A 18 -16.51 -0.14 -13.93
C GLU A 18 -15.15 -0.03 -13.25
N THR A 19 -14.30 -1.02 -13.43
CA THR A 19 -12.92 -0.99 -12.96
C THR A 19 -12.19 0.19 -13.58
N LYS A 20 -11.61 1.08 -12.75
CA LYS A 20 -10.69 2.11 -13.24
C LYS A 20 -9.31 1.50 -13.43
N VAL A 21 -8.67 1.88 -14.53
CA VAL A 21 -7.36 1.33 -14.91
C VAL A 21 -6.40 2.46 -15.18
N LEU A 22 -5.22 2.42 -14.56
CA LEU A 22 -4.13 3.35 -14.79
C LEU A 22 -2.95 2.61 -15.42
N LYS A 23 -2.31 3.20 -16.43
CA LYS A 23 -1.11 2.63 -17.03
C LYS A 23 0.11 2.94 -16.19
N ASP A 24 0.92 1.93 -15.91
CA ASP A 24 2.15 2.03 -15.13
C ASP A 24 3.31 1.30 -15.85
N PRO A 25 4.52 1.86 -15.91
CA PRO A 25 5.62 1.23 -16.64
C PRO A 25 6.19 -0.02 -15.95
N VAL A 26 6.00 -0.15 -14.63
CA VAL A 26 6.50 -1.29 -13.83
C VAL A 26 5.47 -2.40 -13.77
N HIS A 27 4.23 -2.08 -13.44
CA HIS A 27 3.14 -3.06 -13.22
C HIS A 27 2.22 -3.23 -14.44
N SER A 28 2.51 -2.59 -15.54
CA SER A 28 1.66 -2.54 -16.75
C SER A 28 0.34 -1.83 -16.51
N TYR A 29 -0.52 -2.34 -15.63
CA TYR A 29 -1.82 -1.75 -15.30
C TYR A 29 -2.10 -1.86 -13.81
N ILE A 30 -2.64 -0.78 -13.25
CA ILE A 30 -3.11 -0.68 -11.88
C ILE A 30 -4.63 -0.68 -11.90
N HIS A 31 -5.26 -1.60 -11.17
CA HIS A 31 -6.70 -1.84 -11.22
C HIS A 31 -7.40 -1.38 -9.95
N ILE A 32 -8.35 -0.45 -10.05
CA ILE A 32 -9.10 0.08 -8.93
C ILE A 32 -10.54 -0.39 -9.01
N HIS A 33 -10.98 -1.13 -7.99
CA HIS A 33 -12.29 -1.77 -7.93
C HIS A 33 -13.25 -1.13 -6.93
N TYR A 34 -12.74 -0.38 -5.93
CA TYR A 34 -13.53 0.18 -4.83
C TYR A 34 -13.61 1.68 -4.91
N GLU A 35 -14.82 2.23 -4.65
CA GLU A 35 -15.10 3.67 -4.65
C GLU A 35 -14.23 4.42 -3.64
N VAL A 36 -14.06 3.89 -2.43
CA VAL A 36 -13.23 4.50 -1.39
C VAL A 36 -11.77 4.66 -1.82
N ILE A 37 -11.21 3.66 -2.52
CA ILE A 37 -9.82 3.71 -3.02
C ILE A 37 -9.70 4.78 -4.11
N TRP A 38 -10.68 4.85 -5.03
CA TRP A 38 -10.70 5.87 -6.06
C TRP A 38 -10.81 7.28 -5.48
N ASN A 39 -11.68 7.48 -4.49
CA ASN A 39 -11.85 8.77 -3.82
C ASN A 39 -10.60 9.18 -3.02
N CYS A 40 -9.94 8.23 -2.32
CA CYS A 40 -8.67 8.50 -1.64
C CYS A 40 -7.58 8.92 -2.62
N LEU A 41 -7.50 8.26 -3.78
CA LEU A 41 -6.55 8.58 -4.84
C LEU A 41 -6.76 10.01 -5.36
N ASP A 42 -8.02 10.46 -5.48
CA ASP A 42 -8.35 11.80 -5.98
C ASP A 42 -8.25 12.91 -4.91
N SER A 43 -8.06 12.56 -3.64
CA SER A 43 -7.92 13.52 -2.55
C SER A 43 -6.69 14.42 -2.72
N LYS A 44 -6.77 15.67 -2.24
CA LYS A 44 -5.68 16.64 -2.32
C LYS A 44 -4.42 16.16 -1.58
N GLU A 45 -4.58 15.44 -0.47
CA GLU A 45 -3.47 14.90 0.31
C GLU A 45 -2.70 13.85 -0.48
N PHE A 46 -3.39 13.00 -1.23
CA PHE A 46 -2.73 12.00 -2.07
C PHE A 46 -2.19 12.63 -3.37
N GLN A 47 -2.94 13.50 -4.02
CA GLN A 47 -2.53 14.14 -5.28
C GLN A 47 -1.25 14.99 -5.13
N ARG A 48 -0.96 15.54 -3.94
CA ARG A 48 0.30 16.27 -3.72
C ARG A 48 1.55 15.41 -3.92
N LEU A 49 1.45 14.07 -3.72
CA LEU A 49 2.56 13.15 -3.93
C LEU A 49 3.11 13.15 -5.37
N ARG A 50 2.35 13.63 -6.35
CA ARG A 50 2.81 13.82 -7.73
C ARG A 50 3.99 14.79 -7.84
N ARG A 51 4.14 15.66 -6.84
CA ARG A 51 5.19 16.70 -6.79
C ARG A 51 6.33 16.35 -5.83
N ILE A 52 6.32 15.15 -5.26
CA ILE A 52 7.35 14.65 -4.35
C ILE A 52 8.04 13.48 -5.03
N ARG A 53 9.34 13.66 -5.35
CA ARG A 53 10.16 12.61 -5.94
C ARG A 53 10.42 11.49 -4.93
N GLN A 54 10.44 10.25 -5.41
CA GLN A 54 10.74 9.07 -4.60
C GLN A 54 12.16 9.13 -4.04
N LEU A 55 13.14 9.39 -4.89
CA LEU A 55 14.56 9.35 -4.57
C LEU A 55 15.16 10.73 -4.22
N GLY A 56 14.34 11.70 -3.88
CA GLY A 56 14.82 13.01 -3.43
C GLY A 56 15.71 13.72 -4.45
N GLY A 57 17.02 13.80 -4.20
CA GLY A 57 18.01 14.49 -5.04
C GLY A 57 18.74 13.64 -6.07
N ASP A 58 18.48 12.34 -6.12
CA ASP A 58 19.24 11.36 -6.92
C ASP A 58 19.15 11.61 -8.44
N PHE A 59 18.14 12.35 -8.91
CA PHE A 59 18.00 12.76 -10.30
C PHE A 59 19.21 13.58 -10.81
N GLN A 60 20.02 14.14 -9.93
CA GLN A 60 21.25 14.83 -10.31
C GLN A 60 22.34 13.87 -10.79
N VAL A 61 22.32 12.63 -10.34
CA VAL A 61 23.25 11.56 -10.73
C VAL A 61 22.58 10.60 -11.72
N TYR A 62 21.30 10.31 -11.51
CA TYR A 62 20.47 9.48 -12.39
C TYR A 62 19.39 10.34 -13.03
N PRO A 63 19.62 10.95 -14.20
CA PRO A 63 18.73 11.97 -14.77
C PRO A 63 17.29 11.50 -15.00
N THR A 64 17.06 10.19 -15.12
CA THR A 64 15.74 9.58 -15.29
C THR A 64 15.04 9.25 -13.98
N ALA A 65 15.68 9.43 -12.81
CA ALA A 65 15.11 9.19 -11.49
C ALA A 65 14.10 10.29 -11.06
N GLU A 66 13.12 10.57 -11.91
CA GLU A 66 12.11 11.63 -11.75
C GLU A 66 10.76 11.09 -11.28
N HIS A 67 10.64 9.79 -11.02
CA HIS A 67 9.41 9.18 -10.57
C HIS A 67 9.00 9.68 -9.18
N SER A 68 7.70 9.83 -9.03
CA SER A 68 7.10 10.43 -7.84
C SER A 68 6.66 9.38 -6.83
N ARG A 69 6.49 9.80 -5.57
CA ARG A 69 5.85 8.98 -4.54
C ARG A 69 4.41 8.61 -4.90
N PHE A 70 3.74 9.41 -5.71
CA PHE A 70 2.42 9.07 -6.25
C PHE A 70 2.46 7.77 -7.06
N SER A 71 3.40 7.64 -8.00
CA SER A 71 3.51 6.42 -8.83
C SER A 71 3.96 5.21 -8.01
N HIS A 72 4.85 5.40 -7.04
CA HIS A 72 5.25 4.37 -6.07
C HIS A 72 4.06 3.88 -5.24
N SER A 73 3.32 4.77 -4.59
CA SER A 73 2.15 4.41 -3.77
C SER A 73 1.08 3.66 -4.57
N LEU A 74 0.90 4.00 -5.86
CA LEU A 74 0.04 3.24 -6.76
C LEU A 74 0.56 1.83 -7.03
N GLY A 75 1.87 1.68 -7.21
CA GLY A 75 2.51 0.38 -7.42
C GLY A 75 2.41 -0.50 -6.18
N VAL A 76 2.66 0.06 -4.99
CA VAL A 76 2.46 -0.63 -3.70
C VAL A 76 1.01 -1.11 -3.57
N TYR A 77 0.05 -0.23 -3.84
CA TYR A 77 -1.36 -0.60 -3.87
C TYR A 77 -1.64 -1.79 -4.81
N GLU A 78 -1.12 -1.77 -6.04
CA GLU A 78 -1.37 -2.85 -7.01
C GLU A 78 -0.75 -4.18 -6.54
N ILE A 79 0.45 -4.17 -5.96
CA ILE A 79 1.06 -5.37 -5.37
C ILE A 79 0.17 -5.89 -4.23
N VAL A 80 -0.24 -5.03 -3.29
CA VAL A 80 -1.13 -5.42 -2.19
C VAL A 80 -2.45 -5.99 -2.74
N ARG A 81 -3.06 -5.32 -3.72
CA ARG A 81 -4.29 -5.83 -4.37
C ARG A 81 -4.07 -7.24 -4.91
N ARG A 82 -2.99 -7.46 -5.63
CA ARG A 82 -2.65 -8.78 -6.17
C ARG A 82 -2.40 -9.81 -5.08
N MET A 83 -1.68 -9.44 -4.02
CA MET A 83 -1.46 -10.34 -2.88
C MET A 83 -2.79 -10.81 -2.28
N VAL A 84 -3.73 -9.91 -1.99
CA VAL A 84 -4.99 -10.26 -1.31
C VAL A 84 -6.07 -10.83 -2.24
N THR A 85 -5.90 -10.75 -3.56
CA THR A 85 -6.87 -11.27 -4.54
C THR A 85 -6.38 -12.49 -5.32
N GLU A 86 -5.08 -12.66 -5.51
CA GLU A 86 -4.49 -13.71 -6.34
C GLU A 86 -3.79 -14.80 -5.51
N VAL A 87 -3.22 -14.45 -4.34
CA VAL A 87 -2.57 -15.43 -3.45
C VAL A 87 -3.64 -16.19 -2.66
N LYS A 88 -3.94 -17.43 -3.06
CA LYS A 88 -5.05 -18.24 -2.51
C LYS A 88 -5.08 -18.29 -0.98
N SER A 89 -3.93 -18.42 -0.31
CA SER A 89 -3.88 -18.47 1.15
C SER A 89 -4.26 -17.15 1.81
N LEU A 90 -3.90 -16.01 1.23
CA LEU A 90 -4.32 -14.68 1.70
C LEU A 90 -5.79 -14.41 1.38
N CYS A 91 -6.27 -14.83 0.21
CA CYS A 91 -7.69 -14.69 -0.15
C CYS A 91 -8.63 -15.35 0.86
N VAL A 92 -8.24 -16.52 1.38
CA VAL A 92 -9.05 -17.30 2.36
C VAL A 92 -8.86 -16.77 3.78
N GLU A 93 -7.66 -16.29 4.11
CA GLU A 93 -7.30 -15.84 5.45
C GLU A 93 -7.93 -14.51 5.81
N LEU A 94 -8.12 -13.61 4.83
CA LEU A 94 -8.54 -12.23 5.05
C LEU A 94 -10.02 -12.03 4.69
N THR A 95 -10.74 -11.31 5.54
CA THR A 95 -12.07 -10.79 5.26
C THR A 95 -12.03 -9.70 4.18
N GLU A 96 -13.15 -9.42 3.51
CA GLU A 96 -13.20 -8.34 2.51
C GLU A 96 -12.88 -6.96 3.10
N TYR A 97 -13.22 -6.73 4.36
CA TYR A 97 -12.85 -5.51 5.07
C TYR A 97 -11.33 -5.40 5.24
N GLU A 98 -10.69 -6.45 5.76
CA GLU A 98 -9.24 -6.49 5.94
C GLU A 98 -8.49 -6.32 4.62
N LYS A 99 -9.00 -6.91 3.53
CA LYS A 99 -8.44 -6.71 2.18
C LYS A 99 -8.47 -5.24 1.78
N VAL A 100 -9.60 -4.56 2.00
CA VAL A 100 -9.72 -3.12 1.68
C VAL A 100 -8.86 -2.28 2.61
N CYS A 101 -8.80 -2.60 3.92
CA CYS A 101 -7.93 -1.90 4.87
C CYS A 101 -6.46 -1.97 4.44
N VAL A 102 -5.94 -3.15 4.10
CA VAL A 102 -4.53 -3.30 3.73
C VAL A 102 -4.23 -2.72 2.35
N MET A 103 -5.19 -2.75 1.40
CA MET A 103 -5.05 -2.04 0.12
C MET A 103 -4.96 -0.53 0.32
N LEU A 104 -5.78 0.04 1.22
CA LEU A 104 -5.71 1.46 1.59
C LEU A 104 -4.43 1.78 2.35
N ALA A 105 -3.97 0.90 3.24
CA ALA A 105 -2.70 1.07 3.94
C ALA A 105 -1.52 1.12 2.94
N GLY A 106 -1.47 0.21 1.96
CA GLY A 106 -0.47 0.23 0.90
C GLY A 106 -0.56 1.48 0.01
N LEU A 107 -1.78 1.99 -0.29
CA LEU A 107 -1.95 3.23 -1.05
C LEU A 107 -1.46 4.45 -0.26
N LEU A 108 -1.74 4.52 1.03
CA LEU A 108 -1.61 5.72 1.85
C LEU A 108 -0.36 5.77 2.73
N HIS A 109 0.48 4.69 2.75
CA HIS A 109 1.61 4.59 3.68
C HIS A 109 2.56 5.79 3.60
N ASP A 110 2.77 6.32 2.41
CA ASP A 110 3.69 7.42 2.10
C ASP A 110 3.04 8.82 2.06
N VAL A 111 1.74 8.94 2.37
CA VAL A 111 1.02 10.22 2.24
C VAL A 111 1.59 11.33 3.13
N GLY A 112 2.35 10.98 4.16
CA GLY A 112 3.03 11.92 5.07
C GLY A 112 4.37 12.45 4.59
N HIS A 113 4.96 11.90 3.53
CA HIS A 113 6.27 12.36 3.06
C HIS A 113 6.28 13.81 2.62
N GLY A 114 7.37 14.51 2.97
CA GLY A 114 7.73 15.85 2.50
C GLY A 114 8.69 15.81 1.31
N PRO A 115 9.02 16.99 0.73
CA PRO A 115 10.06 17.11 -0.29
C PRO A 115 11.40 16.57 0.23
N PHE A 116 12.20 15.96 -0.66
CA PHE A 116 13.48 15.33 -0.32
C PHE A 116 13.39 14.15 0.65
N SER A 117 12.19 13.59 0.84
CA SER A 117 11.99 12.33 1.55
C SER A 117 12.65 12.32 2.95
N HIS A 118 13.52 11.35 3.24
CA HIS A 118 14.16 11.21 4.55
C HIS A 118 15.05 12.39 4.96
N ALA A 119 15.60 13.16 4.02
CA ALA A 119 16.35 14.38 4.36
C ALA A 119 15.45 15.42 5.06
N PHE A 120 14.17 15.50 4.69
CA PHE A 120 13.18 16.36 5.35
C PHE A 120 12.90 15.92 6.79
N GLU A 121 12.91 14.63 7.07
CA GLU A 121 12.72 14.08 8.42
C GLU A 121 13.83 14.50 9.37
N HIS A 122 15.08 14.49 8.89
CA HIS A 122 16.22 14.97 9.68
C HIS A 122 16.11 16.45 10.06
N VAL A 123 15.53 17.27 9.17
CA VAL A 123 15.33 18.70 9.45
C VAL A 123 14.18 18.95 10.41
N THR A 124 13.08 18.20 10.27
CA THR A 124 11.87 18.40 11.06
C THR A 124 11.85 17.62 12.37
N ASN A 125 12.74 16.63 12.53
CA ASN A 125 12.74 15.66 13.64
C ASN A 125 11.43 14.88 13.79
N HIS A 126 10.70 14.67 12.70
CA HIS A 126 9.48 13.90 12.64
C HIS A 126 9.52 12.91 11.48
N SER A 127 9.08 11.67 11.71
CA SER A 127 8.99 10.66 10.65
C SER A 127 7.81 10.93 9.70
N HIS A 128 7.91 10.45 8.46
CA HIS A 128 6.80 10.47 7.53
C HIS A 128 5.60 9.66 8.03
N GLU A 129 5.83 8.60 8.82
CA GLU A 129 4.75 7.79 9.41
C GLU A 129 3.92 8.59 10.43
N GLU A 130 4.58 9.44 11.25
CA GLU A 130 3.85 10.36 12.14
C GLU A 130 2.98 11.34 11.36
N TYR A 131 3.50 11.91 10.26
CA TYR A 131 2.72 12.79 9.40
C TYR A 131 1.61 12.02 8.67
N THR A 132 1.86 10.81 8.20
CA THR A 132 0.86 9.93 7.61
C THR A 132 -0.30 9.70 8.58
N ALA A 133 0.01 9.33 9.83
CA ALA A 133 -1.01 9.15 10.88
C ALA A 133 -1.81 10.45 11.14
N LYS A 134 -1.12 11.60 11.25
CA LYS A 134 -1.77 12.91 11.43
C LYS A 134 -2.69 13.27 10.27
N ILE A 135 -2.33 12.94 9.03
CA ILE A 135 -3.15 13.19 7.84
C ILE A 135 -4.37 12.26 7.82
N ILE A 136 -4.18 10.96 8.08
CA ILE A 136 -5.26 9.96 8.03
C ILE A 136 -6.25 10.16 9.17
N LEU A 137 -5.80 10.53 10.38
CA LEU A 137 -6.65 10.68 11.56
C LEU A 137 -7.17 12.11 11.77
N GLY A 138 -6.55 13.11 11.15
CA GLY A 138 -6.85 14.51 11.34
C GLY A 138 -8.09 14.99 10.58
N ASN A 139 -8.34 16.29 10.64
CA ASN A 139 -9.43 16.94 9.89
C ASN A 139 -9.02 17.18 8.43
N THR A 140 -9.00 16.14 7.63
CA THR A 140 -8.55 16.13 6.24
C THR A 140 -9.63 15.58 5.32
N GLU A 141 -9.45 15.78 4.01
CA GLU A 141 -10.32 15.17 3.00
C GLU A 141 -10.24 13.64 3.04
N LEU A 142 -9.01 13.08 3.16
CA LEU A 142 -8.79 11.64 3.33
C LEU A 142 -9.56 11.07 4.53
N ASN A 143 -9.47 11.70 5.71
CA ASN A 143 -10.20 11.24 6.88
C ASN A 143 -11.72 11.21 6.63
N SER A 144 -12.25 12.25 5.99
CA SER A 144 -13.68 12.33 5.67
C SER A 144 -14.13 11.20 4.73
N ILE A 145 -13.33 10.89 3.71
CA ILE A 145 -13.58 9.80 2.75
C ILE A 145 -13.58 8.45 3.48
N LEU A 146 -12.59 8.20 4.32
CA LEU A 146 -12.44 6.95 5.05
C LEU A 146 -13.57 6.74 6.07
N ARG A 147 -13.92 7.77 6.83
CA ARG A 147 -15.01 7.74 7.81
C ARG A 147 -16.39 7.55 7.17
N ALA A 148 -16.58 7.97 5.94
CA ALA A 148 -17.82 7.71 5.20
C ALA A 148 -18.09 6.21 5.02
N VAL A 149 -17.03 5.38 5.03
CA VAL A 149 -17.13 3.91 4.98
C VAL A 149 -17.30 3.33 6.38
N SER A 150 -16.42 3.69 7.32
CA SER A 150 -16.47 3.24 8.72
C SER A 150 -15.70 4.20 9.63
N ASP A 151 -16.24 4.47 10.82
CA ASP A 151 -15.55 5.30 11.83
C ASP A 151 -14.22 4.69 12.29
N LYS A 152 -14.05 3.36 12.18
CA LYS A 152 -12.82 2.63 12.54
C LYS A 152 -11.79 2.61 11.43
N LEU A 153 -12.18 2.75 10.17
CA LEU A 153 -11.31 2.54 9.01
C LEU A 153 -10.02 3.39 9.06
N PRO A 154 -10.04 4.69 9.42
CA PRO A 154 -8.81 5.48 9.55
C PRO A 154 -7.84 4.90 10.59
N GLN A 155 -8.35 4.44 11.74
CA GLN A 155 -7.53 3.89 12.81
C GLN A 155 -6.93 2.53 12.43
N ASP A 156 -7.72 1.67 11.78
CA ASP A 156 -7.26 0.36 11.33
C ASP A 156 -6.14 0.51 10.27
N ILE A 157 -6.29 1.45 9.33
CA ILE A 157 -5.25 1.77 8.33
C ILE A 157 -3.96 2.23 9.00
N VAL A 158 -4.04 3.17 9.95
CA VAL A 158 -2.87 3.68 10.68
C VAL A 158 -2.20 2.56 11.49
N SER A 159 -2.97 1.69 12.13
CA SER A 159 -2.41 0.56 12.89
C SER A 159 -1.66 -0.42 12.00
N ILE A 160 -2.10 -0.64 10.76
CA ILE A 160 -1.38 -1.47 9.78
C ILE A 160 -0.06 -0.79 9.38
N ILE A 161 -0.09 0.51 9.06
CA ILE A 161 1.11 1.28 8.66
C ILE A 161 2.13 1.30 9.81
N GLN A 162 1.68 1.45 11.05
CA GLN A 162 2.52 1.47 12.26
C GLN A 162 2.85 0.07 12.82
N HIS A 163 2.49 -1.02 12.15
CA HIS A 163 2.73 -2.41 12.57
C HIS A 163 2.14 -2.80 13.93
N THR A 164 1.04 -2.17 14.30
CA THR A 164 0.35 -2.39 15.59
C THR A 164 -1.01 -3.05 15.44
N HIS A 165 -1.42 -3.38 14.21
CA HIS A 165 -2.70 -4.05 13.96
C HIS A 165 -2.69 -5.47 14.51
N GLU A 166 -3.82 -5.90 15.14
CA GLU A 166 -3.98 -7.20 15.78
C GLU A 166 -3.78 -8.40 14.83
N ASN A 167 -4.21 -8.27 13.57
CA ASN A 167 -3.92 -9.25 12.54
C ASN A 167 -2.56 -8.95 11.90
N ASP A 168 -1.51 -9.61 12.41
CA ASP A 168 -0.14 -9.40 11.99
C ASP A 168 0.13 -9.69 10.50
N ILE A 169 -0.72 -10.47 9.83
CA ILE A 169 -0.63 -10.68 8.38
C ILE A 169 -0.78 -9.37 7.62
N LEU A 170 -1.64 -8.45 8.08
CA LEU A 170 -1.83 -7.16 7.43
C LEU A 170 -0.57 -6.29 7.57
N ASN A 171 0.08 -6.30 8.74
CA ASN A 171 1.34 -5.62 8.99
C ASN A 171 2.44 -6.15 8.04
N GLN A 172 2.55 -7.48 7.91
CA GLN A 172 3.56 -8.13 7.07
C GLN A 172 3.38 -7.84 5.56
N ILE A 173 2.16 -7.61 5.08
CA ILE A 173 1.87 -7.28 3.68
C ILE A 173 2.44 -5.90 3.31
N VAL A 174 2.32 -4.92 4.20
CA VAL A 174 2.74 -3.53 3.93
C VAL A 174 4.21 -3.32 4.26
N SER A 175 4.71 -3.94 5.34
CA SER A 175 6.07 -3.72 5.83
C SER A 175 6.60 -4.96 6.57
N GLY A 176 7.06 -5.92 5.81
CA GLY A 176 7.64 -7.18 6.27
C GLY A 176 8.95 -7.49 5.56
N GLN A 177 9.33 -8.77 5.50
CA GLN A 177 10.50 -9.18 4.69
C GLN A 177 10.21 -9.24 3.19
N LEU A 178 8.95 -9.55 2.84
CA LEU A 178 8.44 -9.66 1.46
C LEU A 178 7.23 -8.73 1.31
N ASP A 179 7.42 -7.48 1.70
CA ASP A 179 6.38 -6.48 1.69
C ASP A 179 6.19 -5.82 0.32
N ALA A 180 5.02 -5.24 0.15
CA ALA A 180 4.64 -4.62 -1.10
C ALA A 180 5.42 -3.33 -1.38
N ASP A 181 5.79 -2.57 -0.33
CA ASP A 181 6.58 -1.36 -0.43
C ASP A 181 7.95 -1.67 -1.06
N ARG A 182 8.69 -2.61 -0.46
CA ARG A 182 10.00 -3.05 -0.95
C ARG A 182 9.92 -3.62 -2.36
N MET A 183 8.91 -4.43 -2.65
CA MET A 183 8.75 -5.01 -3.98
C MET A 183 8.51 -3.95 -5.05
N ASP A 184 7.75 -2.88 -4.76
CA ASP A 184 7.56 -1.81 -5.74
C ASP A 184 8.83 -0.96 -5.89
N TYR A 185 9.40 -0.43 -4.77
CA TYR A 185 10.52 0.50 -4.93
C TYR A 185 11.75 -0.15 -5.57
N LEU A 186 12.04 -1.42 -5.28
CA LEU A 186 13.16 -2.12 -5.92
C LEU A 186 12.98 -2.17 -7.46
N LEU A 187 11.81 -2.56 -7.92
CA LEU A 187 11.51 -2.63 -9.37
C LEU A 187 11.47 -1.23 -10.00
N ARG A 188 10.80 -0.30 -9.34
CA ARG A 188 10.57 1.06 -9.86
C ARG A 188 11.86 1.88 -9.90
N ASP A 189 12.63 1.87 -8.83
CA ASP A 189 13.91 2.58 -8.78
C ASP A 189 14.88 2.01 -9.81
N SER A 190 14.99 0.67 -9.92
CA SER A 190 15.81 0.04 -10.94
C SER A 190 15.39 0.41 -12.35
N TYR A 191 14.09 0.49 -12.62
CA TYR A 191 13.57 0.90 -13.92
C TYR A 191 13.97 2.34 -14.26
N PHE A 192 13.75 3.28 -13.33
CA PHE A 192 13.97 4.71 -13.57
C PHE A 192 15.44 5.14 -13.44
N THR A 193 16.26 4.41 -12.69
CA THR A 193 17.73 4.66 -12.60
C THR A 193 18.53 3.85 -13.62
N ALA A 194 17.88 2.95 -14.38
CA ALA A 194 18.53 2.02 -15.29
C ALA A 194 19.57 1.11 -14.60
N THR A 195 19.37 0.78 -13.33
CA THR A 195 20.21 -0.15 -12.56
C THR A 195 19.60 -1.54 -12.56
N SER A 196 20.38 -2.57 -12.25
CA SER A 196 19.93 -3.97 -12.23
C SER A 196 19.74 -4.54 -10.83
N TYR A 197 20.05 -3.82 -9.77
CA TYR A 197 20.10 -4.35 -8.40
C TYR A 197 18.73 -4.76 -7.84
N GLY A 198 17.65 -4.13 -8.31
CA GLY A 198 16.28 -4.39 -7.84
C GLY A 198 15.46 -5.28 -8.79
N GLN A 199 16.10 -5.93 -9.76
CA GLN A 199 15.39 -6.81 -10.68
C GLN A 199 15.13 -8.18 -10.05
N PHE A 200 13.86 -8.57 -9.97
CA PHE A 200 13.41 -9.89 -9.53
C PHE A 200 12.09 -10.27 -10.22
N ASP A 201 11.74 -11.55 -10.16
CA ASP A 201 10.50 -12.07 -10.73
C ASP A 201 9.33 -11.94 -9.74
N LEU A 202 8.61 -10.82 -9.80
CA LEU A 202 7.42 -10.55 -8.98
C LEU A 202 6.34 -11.61 -9.19
N GLU A 203 6.12 -12.06 -10.44
CA GLU A 203 5.11 -13.07 -10.76
C GLU A 203 5.40 -14.38 -10.02
N ARG A 204 6.66 -14.81 -10.02
CA ARG A 204 7.09 -16.01 -9.29
C ARG A 204 6.90 -15.85 -7.78
N ILE A 205 7.25 -14.70 -7.21
CA ILE A 205 7.05 -14.45 -5.77
C ILE A 205 5.57 -14.59 -5.43
N LEU A 206 4.67 -13.90 -6.14
CA LEU A 206 3.23 -13.96 -5.87
C LEU A 206 2.67 -15.38 -6.03
N ARG A 207 3.07 -16.12 -7.07
CA ARG A 207 2.63 -17.50 -7.30
C ARG A 207 3.09 -18.47 -6.21
N THR A 208 4.26 -18.24 -5.62
CA THR A 208 4.86 -19.12 -4.61
C THR A 208 4.60 -18.67 -3.18
N MET A 209 4.07 -17.46 -2.98
CA MET A 209 3.71 -16.88 -1.69
C MET A 209 2.60 -17.68 -0.99
N ARG A 210 2.76 -17.94 0.30
CA ARG A 210 1.80 -18.69 1.13
C ARG A 210 1.77 -18.11 2.54
N VAL A 211 0.62 -18.27 3.21
CA VAL A 211 0.53 -18.11 4.68
C VAL A 211 0.82 -19.44 5.34
N ARG A 212 1.68 -19.45 6.36
CA ARG A 212 2.03 -20.60 7.18
C ARG A 212 1.94 -20.24 8.66
N LYS A 213 1.71 -21.27 9.49
CA LYS A 213 1.84 -21.13 10.95
C LYS A 213 3.23 -21.58 11.36
N THR A 214 3.87 -20.82 12.22
CA THR A 214 5.11 -21.23 12.91
C THR A 214 4.81 -22.29 13.97
N ALA A 215 5.84 -22.85 14.58
CA ALA A 215 5.70 -23.81 15.70
C ALA A 215 4.93 -23.19 16.90
N GLU A 216 5.09 -21.89 17.10
CA GLU A 216 4.42 -21.10 18.15
C GLU A 216 2.99 -20.67 17.76
N GLY A 217 2.49 -21.10 16.59
CA GLY A 217 1.14 -20.79 16.10
C GLY A 217 0.98 -19.43 15.43
N ARG A 218 2.02 -18.62 15.32
CA ARG A 218 1.99 -17.32 14.63
C ARG A 218 1.87 -17.52 13.12
N LYS A 219 1.02 -16.73 12.47
CA LYS A 219 0.89 -16.74 11.02
C LYS A 219 1.97 -15.88 10.38
N VAL A 220 2.62 -16.40 9.34
CA VAL A 220 3.69 -15.70 8.60
C VAL A 220 3.52 -15.88 7.11
N ILE A 221 3.92 -14.86 6.36
CA ILE A 221 4.00 -14.89 4.91
C ILE A 221 5.37 -15.48 4.52
N VAL A 222 5.35 -16.50 3.69
CA VAL A 222 6.56 -17.20 3.23
C VAL A 222 6.48 -17.46 1.72
N VAL A 223 7.63 -17.64 1.09
CA VAL A 223 7.73 -18.12 -0.30
C VAL A 223 8.07 -19.61 -0.27
N LYS A 224 7.33 -20.41 -1.02
CA LYS A 224 7.56 -21.83 -1.14
C LYS A 224 8.82 -22.09 -1.96
N TYR A 225 9.77 -22.84 -1.41
CA TYR A 225 11.05 -23.15 -2.06
C TYR A 225 10.88 -24.02 -3.33
N THR A 226 9.94 -24.95 -3.32
CA THR A 226 9.58 -25.76 -4.49
C THR A 226 8.60 -24.98 -5.35
N GLY A 227 9.12 -24.11 -6.18
CA GLY A 227 8.32 -23.37 -7.14
C GLY A 227 8.31 -24.09 -8.48
N ILE A 228 7.18 -24.23 -9.02
CA ILE A 228 6.75 -24.68 -10.35
C ILE A 228 6.48 -26.15 -10.40
#